data_bf58faa764d79d146abeb83f653ce0b8
#
_entry.id   bf58faa764d79d146abeb83f653ce0b8
#
_cell.length_a   1.000
_cell.length_b   1.000
_cell.length_c   1.000
_cell.angle_alpha   90.00
_cell.angle_beta   90.00
_cell.angle_gamma   90.00
#
_symmetry.space_group_name_H-M   'P 1'
#
loop_
_entity.id
_entity.type
_entity.pdbx_description
1 polymer ?
#
loop_
_entity_poly.entity_id
_entity_poly.type
_entity_poly.pdbx_seq_one_letter_code
_entity_poly.pdbx_strand_id
1 'polypeptide(L)'
;YGYSTDTMRIDIMPNLFSKLSSQNGTLKLFAGGRQIKSLVPLIDVARCFKFMEENEKINFELFNLTKETSTVKEVAQICKKYNPKVTLRETNDEVPNLGFSLSNKKLLNTGFEFLYNLDQNIKEMIEKWSKQEITKDLEHVRNGINIFKDKRGTISNHELPESINLI
;
A
#
# COMPACT_ATOMS: atom_id res chain seq x y z
N TYR A 1 -1.05 -0.97 -2.85
CA TYR A 1 0.25 -0.47 -3.28
C TYR A 1 0.26 -0.21 -4.79
N GLY A 2 1.19 0.61 -5.26
CA GLY A 2 1.39 0.85 -6.69
C GLY A 2 1.66 2.32 -7.01
N TYR A 3 2.10 2.54 -8.23
CA TYR A 3 2.39 3.84 -8.78
C TYR A 3 1.13 4.67 -9.02
N SER A 4 1.20 5.97 -8.76
CA SER A 4 0.18 6.96 -9.13
C SER A 4 0.86 8.24 -9.61
N THR A 5 0.28 8.89 -10.64
CA THR A 5 0.81 10.12 -11.22
C THR A 5 0.49 11.36 -10.39
N ASP A 6 -0.63 11.37 -9.70
CA ASP A 6 -1.11 12.55 -8.98
C ASP A 6 -0.72 12.54 -7.51
N THR A 7 -1.18 11.52 -6.80
CA THR A 7 -0.95 11.36 -5.38
C THR A 7 -0.61 9.93 -5.07
N MET A 8 0.40 9.72 -4.23
CA MET A 8 0.81 8.40 -3.81
C MET A 8 0.92 8.36 -2.30
N ARG A 9 0.16 7.47 -1.68
CA ARG A 9 0.23 7.27 -0.24
C ARG A 9 1.53 6.55 0.13
N ILE A 10 2.48 7.28 0.69
CA ILE A 10 3.83 6.78 0.99
C ILE A 10 3.97 6.11 2.35
N ASP A 11 3.01 6.22 3.25
CA ASP A 11 3.01 5.53 4.54
C ASP A 11 2.61 4.04 4.44
N ILE A 12 2.19 3.60 3.26
CA ILE A 12 2.03 2.18 2.95
C ILE A 12 3.40 1.57 2.69
N MET A 13 3.73 0.48 3.40
CA MET A 13 5.06 -0.11 3.42
C MET A 13 5.67 -0.38 2.03
N PRO A 14 5.01 -1.00 1.02
CA PRO A 14 5.63 -1.21 -0.28
C PRO A 14 5.96 0.11 -1.00
N ASN A 15 5.11 1.14 -0.87
CA ASN A 15 5.33 2.44 -1.47
C ASN A 15 6.50 3.18 -0.82
N LEU A 16 6.53 3.18 0.53
CA LEU A 16 7.63 3.77 1.30
C LEU A 16 8.97 3.10 0.98
N PHE A 17 8.99 1.76 0.97
CA PHE A 17 10.20 1.00 0.69
C PHE A 17 10.71 1.26 -0.72
N SER A 18 9.83 1.37 -1.71
CA SER A 18 10.21 1.72 -3.08
C SER A 18 10.81 3.13 -3.18
N LYS A 19 10.22 4.12 -2.47
CA LYS A 19 10.76 5.49 -2.40
C LYS A 19 12.14 5.51 -1.77
N LEU A 20 12.28 4.91 -0.58
CA LEU A 20 13.58 4.85 0.10
C LEU A 20 14.63 4.09 -0.73
N SER A 21 14.21 3.05 -1.43
CA SER A 21 15.09 2.27 -2.29
C SER A 21 15.61 3.09 -3.48
N SER A 22 14.78 3.93 -4.08
CA SER A 22 15.23 4.83 -5.17
C SER A 22 16.31 5.82 -4.72
N GLN A 23 16.37 6.09 -3.42
CA GLN A 23 17.32 7.03 -2.79
C GLN A 23 18.53 6.33 -2.16
N ASN A 24 18.75 5.03 -2.41
CA ASN A 24 19.75 4.20 -1.74
C ASN A 24 19.63 4.20 -0.21
N GLY A 25 18.42 4.32 0.30
CA GLY A 25 18.13 4.49 1.71
C GLY A 25 18.19 3.19 2.52
N THR A 26 17.86 3.32 3.81
CA THR A 26 17.80 2.19 4.73
C THR A 26 16.35 1.78 4.97
N LEU A 27 16.05 0.51 4.76
CA LEU A 27 14.75 -0.08 5.08
C LEU A 27 14.83 -0.69 6.48
N LYS A 28 14.05 -0.13 7.42
CA LYS A 28 13.96 -0.66 8.79
C LYS A 28 12.97 -1.81 8.83
N LEU A 29 13.41 -2.93 9.38
CA LEU A 29 12.65 -4.16 9.53
C LEU A 29 12.39 -4.42 11.01
N PHE A 30 11.31 -3.84 11.54
CA PHE A 30 10.89 -4.07 12.93
C PHE A 30 10.60 -5.54 13.18
N ALA A 31 11.00 -6.07 14.33
CA ALA A 31 10.90 -7.50 14.65
C ALA A 31 11.47 -8.42 13.55
N GLY A 32 12.58 -8.01 12.91
CA GLY A 32 13.19 -8.75 11.81
C GLY A 32 12.33 -8.80 10.55
N GLY A 33 11.30 -7.96 10.43
CA GLY A 33 10.43 -7.90 9.27
C GLY A 33 9.45 -9.06 9.13
N ARG A 34 9.13 -9.76 10.24
CA ARG A 34 8.24 -10.94 10.24
C ARG A 34 6.76 -10.63 10.08
N GLN A 35 6.37 -9.34 10.16
CA GLN A 35 4.98 -8.93 10.01
C GLN A 35 4.42 -9.34 8.64
N ILE A 36 3.27 -9.99 8.68
CA ILE A 36 2.53 -10.44 7.49
C ILE A 36 1.61 -9.31 7.01
N LYS A 37 1.57 -9.11 5.70
CA LYS A 37 0.71 -8.13 5.04
C LYS A 37 -0.05 -8.78 3.90
N SER A 38 -1.36 -8.58 3.87
CA SER A 38 -2.20 -8.88 2.72
C SER A 38 -2.17 -7.68 1.79
N LEU A 39 -1.71 -7.87 0.57
CA LEU A 39 -1.36 -6.80 -0.37
C LEU A 39 -2.19 -6.91 -1.65
N VAL A 40 -2.54 -5.76 -2.23
CA VAL A 40 -3.23 -5.66 -3.50
C VAL A 40 -2.68 -4.49 -4.32
N PRO A 41 -2.42 -4.67 -5.65
CA PRO A 41 -2.05 -3.59 -6.55
C PRO A 41 -3.20 -2.59 -6.73
N LEU A 42 -2.90 -1.30 -6.72
CA LEU A 42 -3.89 -0.21 -6.88
C LEU A 42 -4.71 -0.36 -8.17
N ILE A 43 -4.06 -0.73 -9.26
CA ILE A 43 -4.73 -0.93 -10.54
C ILE A 43 -5.73 -2.09 -10.48
N ASP A 44 -5.38 -3.17 -9.80
CA ASP A 44 -6.31 -4.30 -9.62
C ASP A 44 -7.47 -3.94 -8.68
N VAL A 45 -7.29 -3.00 -7.74
CA VAL A 45 -8.41 -2.43 -6.97
C VAL A 45 -9.40 -1.73 -7.91
N ALA A 46 -8.92 -0.83 -8.78
CA ALA A 46 -9.77 -0.13 -9.75
C ALA A 46 -10.47 -1.11 -10.71
N ARG A 47 -9.74 -2.13 -11.20
CA ARG A 47 -10.30 -3.18 -12.04
C ARG A 47 -11.37 -4.01 -11.32
N CYS A 48 -11.18 -4.28 -10.04
CA CYS A 48 -12.16 -5.01 -9.24
C CYS A 48 -13.46 -4.21 -9.09
N PHE A 49 -13.40 -2.90 -8.83
CA PHE A 49 -14.59 -2.06 -8.78
C PHE A 49 -15.35 -2.09 -10.09
N LYS A 50 -14.66 -1.91 -11.23
CA LYS A 50 -15.28 -2.01 -12.55
C LYS A 50 -15.90 -3.39 -12.79
N PHE A 51 -15.21 -4.46 -12.45
CA PHE A 51 -15.71 -5.83 -12.57
C PHE A 51 -17.00 -6.04 -11.75
N MET A 52 -17.04 -5.51 -10.52
CA MET A 52 -18.23 -5.61 -9.67
C MET A 52 -19.42 -4.81 -10.23
N GLU A 53 -19.17 -3.63 -10.79
CA GLU A 53 -20.21 -2.80 -11.44
C GLU A 53 -20.82 -3.49 -12.66
N GLU A 54 -19.99 -4.17 -13.46
CA GLU A 54 -20.40 -4.86 -14.68
C GLU A 54 -21.03 -6.25 -14.42
N ASN A 55 -21.00 -6.74 -13.16
CA ASN A 55 -21.48 -8.07 -12.82
C ASN A 55 -22.77 -8.04 -11.98
N GLU A 56 -23.90 -7.94 -12.65
CA GLU A 56 -25.24 -7.85 -12.02
C GLU A 56 -25.60 -9.04 -11.12
N LYS A 57 -24.88 -10.16 -11.21
CA LYS A 57 -25.11 -11.36 -10.37
C LYS A 57 -24.49 -11.22 -8.99
N ILE A 58 -23.60 -10.25 -8.78
CA ILE A 58 -22.94 -10.00 -7.52
C ILE A 58 -23.67 -8.87 -6.80
N ASN A 59 -24.51 -9.23 -5.81
CA ASN A 59 -25.27 -8.27 -5.04
C ASN A 59 -25.14 -8.54 -3.54
N PHE A 60 -24.93 -7.49 -2.75
CA PHE A 60 -24.91 -7.55 -1.28
C PHE A 60 -23.89 -8.54 -0.70
N GLU A 61 -22.74 -8.69 -1.35
CA GLU A 61 -21.71 -9.64 -0.99
C GLU A 61 -20.46 -8.92 -0.46
N LEU A 62 -19.78 -9.55 0.51
CA LEU A 62 -18.49 -9.09 1.03
C LEU A 62 -17.35 -9.95 0.48
N PHE A 63 -16.32 -9.28 -0.03
CA PHE A 63 -15.12 -9.91 -0.56
C PHE A 63 -13.85 -9.35 0.08
N ASN A 64 -12.87 -10.20 0.31
CA ASN A 64 -11.51 -9.76 0.60
C ASN A 64 -10.79 -9.45 -0.70
N LEU A 65 -10.48 -8.18 -0.92
CA LEU A 65 -9.70 -7.74 -2.07
C LEU A 65 -8.20 -7.73 -1.72
N THR A 66 -7.59 -8.86 -1.82
CA THR A 66 -6.14 -9.05 -1.65
C THR A 66 -5.63 -10.02 -2.71
N LYS A 67 -4.45 -9.75 -3.25
CA LYS A 67 -3.82 -10.63 -4.24
C LYS A 67 -2.84 -11.59 -3.59
N GLU A 68 -1.94 -11.05 -2.79
CA GLU A 68 -0.82 -11.80 -2.26
C GLU A 68 -0.58 -11.48 -0.77
N THR A 69 -0.01 -12.45 -0.09
CA THR A 69 0.44 -12.30 1.29
C THR A 69 1.96 -12.32 1.29
N SER A 70 2.56 -11.33 1.92
CA SER A 70 4.02 -11.22 2.03
C SER A 70 4.42 -10.68 3.39
N THR A 71 5.63 -11.03 3.82
CA THR A 71 6.25 -10.42 5.00
C THR A 71 6.91 -9.09 4.62
N VAL A 72 7.11 -8.22 5.62
CA VAL A 72 7.86 -6.97 5.44
C VAL A 72 9.28 -7.25 4.94
N LYS A 73 9.90 -8.35 5.40
CA LYS A 73 11.25 -8.77 4.96
C LYS A 73 11.28 -9.16 3.49
N GLU A 74 10.31 -9.92 3.01
CA GLU A 74 10.22 -10.31 1.59
C GLU A 74 10.07 -9.09 0.69
N VAL A 75 9.22 -8.12 1.07
CA VAL A 75 9.08 -6.87 0.32
C VAL A 75 10.40 -6.08 0.28
N ALA A 76 11.11 -6.02 1.40
CA ALA A 76 12.43 -5.37 1.45
C ALA A 76 13.48 -6.09 0.59
N GLN A 77 13.42 -7.41 0.52
CA GLN A 77 14.29 -8.22 -0.36
C GLN A 77 14.00 -7.94 -1.84
N ILE A 78 12.74 -7.80 -2.23
CA ILE A 78 12.37 -7.38 -3.58
C ILE A 78 12.96 -5.99 -3.89
N CYS A 79 12.84 -5.04 -2.97
CA CYS A 79 13.45 -3.72 -3.13
C CYS A 79 14.96 -3.82 -3.32
N LYS A 80 15.65 -4.62 -2.52
CA LYS A 80 17.11 -4.83 -2.61
C LYS A 80 17.52 -5.54 -3.91
N LYS A 81 16.70 -6.42 -4.45
CA LYS A 81 16.88 -7.05 -5.76
C LYS A 81 17.00 -6.00 -6.88
N TYR A 82 16.14 -4.97 -6.84
CA TYR A 82 16.12 -3.90 -7.86
C TYR A 82 17.06 -2.73 -7.57
N ASN A 83 17.48 -2.56 -6.33
CA ASN A 83 18.54 -1.65 -5.96
C ASN A 83 19.48 -2.26 -4.89
N PRO A 84 20.58 -2.91 -5.29
CA PRO A 84 21.52 -3.53 -4.35
C PRO A 84 22.18 -2.58 -3.35
N LYS A 85 22.17 -1.26 -3.59
CA LYS A 85 22.71 -0.24 -2.69
C LYS A 85 21.86 -0.02 -1.45
N VAL A 86 20.62 -0.51 -1.45
CA VAL A 86 19.70 -0.43 -0.30
C VAL A 86 20.25 -1.21 0.89
N THR A 87 20.20 -0.58 2.07
CA THR A 87 20.57 -1.23 3.32
C THR A 87 19.32 -1.77 4.02
N LEU A 88 19.34 -3.05 4.40
CA LEU A 88 18.31 -3.63 5.25
C LEU A 88 18.79 -3.59 6.71
N ARG A 89 18.03 -2.94 7.59
CA ARG A 89 18.32 -2.85 9.03
C ARG A 89 17.24 -3.55 9.83
N GLU A 90 17.55 -4.73 10.30
CA GLU A 90 16.68 -5.46 11.24
C GLU A 90 16.79 -4.85 12.65
N THR A 91 15.68 -4.73 13.32
CA THR A 91 15.61 -4.31 14.71
C THR A 91 14.87 -5.38 15.53
N ASN A 92 15.20 -5.46 16.83
CA ASN A 92 14.57 -6.39 17.74
C ASN A 92 13.36 -5.78 18.47
N ASP A 93 12.89 -4.62 18.00
CA ASP A 93 11.73 -3.97 18.59
C ASP A 93 10.53 -4.92 18.58
N GLU A 94 9.82 -4.98 19.68
CA GLU A 94 8.58 -5.71 19.75
C GLU A 94 7.53 -5.06 18.85
N VAL A 95 6.78 -5.90 18.14
CA VAL A 95 5.59 -5.46 17.41
C VAL A 95 4.37 -6.13 18.00
N PRO A 96 3.33 -5.35 18.31
CA PRO A 96 2.16 -5.85 19.03
C PRO A 96 1.37 -6.89 18.23
N ASN A 97 1.53 -6.90 16.90
CA ASN A 97 0.83 -7.84 16.03
C ASN A 97 1.69 -8.17 14.80
N LEU A 98 1.89 -9.45 14.55
CA LEU A 98 2.57 -9.94 13.35
C LEU A 98 1.68 -9.90 12.10
N GLY A 99 0.40 -9.58 12.24
CA GLY A 99 -0.55 -9.55 11.14
C GLY A 99 -1.17 -10.91 10.83
N PHE A 100 -1.93 -10.94 9.76
CA PHE A 100 -2.64 -12.12 9.29
C PHE A 100 -2.77 -12.08 7.76
N SER A 101 -3.02 -13.24 7.16
CA SER A 101 -3.36 -13.35 5.74
C SER A 101 -4.87 -13.33 5.56
N LEU A 102 -5.31 -12.76 4.46
CA LEU A 102 -6.70 -12.78 4.01
C LEU A 102 -6.86 -13.73 2.83
N SER A 103 -7.92 -14.52 2.85
CA SER A 103 -8.27 -15.38 1.71
C SER A 103 -9.07 -14.60 0.67
N ASN A 104 -8.63 -14.63 -0.57
CA ASN A 104 -9.32 -14.04 -1.72
C ASN A 104 -10.13 -15.07 -2.54
N LYS A 105 -10.24 -16.32 -2.08
CA LYS A 105 -10.90 -17.41 -2.80
C LYS A 105 -12.31 -17.07 -3.26
N LYS A 106 -13.08 -16.41 -2.39
CA LYS A 106 -14.46 -16.00 -2.71
C LYS A 106 -14.49 -15.02 -3.89
N LEU A 107 -13.55 -14.07 -3.95
CA LEU A 107 -13.42 -13.13 -5.06
C LEU A 107 -13.01 -13.87 -6.36
N LEU A 108 -12.00 -14.72 -6.30
CA LEU A 108 -11.56 -15.47 -7.47
C LEU A 108 -12.65 -16.40 -8.04
N ASN A 109 -13.51 -16.95 -7.18
CA ASN A 109 -14.64 -17.77 -7.62
C ASN A 109 -15.71 -17.00 -8.42
N THR A 110 -15.67 -15.66 -8.40
CA THR A 110 -16.53 -14.83 -9.27
C THR A 110 -16.01 -14.70 -10.70
N GLY A 111 -14.80 -15.19 -10.97
CA GLY A 111 -14.11 -15.02 -12.25
C GLY A 111 -13.21 -13.78 -12.31
N PHE A 112 -13.06 -13.03 -11.21
CA PHE A 112 -12.11 -11.92 -11.18
C PHE A 112 -10.66 -12.42 -11.24
N GLU A 113 -9.84 -11.77 -12.07
CA GLU A 113 -8.42 -12.10 -12.23
C GLU A 113 -7.54 -10.90 -11.92
N PHE A 114 -6.52 -11.12 -11.08
CA PHE A 114 -5.45 -10.14 -10.83
C PHE A 114 -4.44 -10.16 -11.97
N LEU A 115 -4.07 -8.99 -12.50
CA LEU A 115 -3.09 -8.87 -13.59
C LEU A 115 -1.72 -8.37 -13.12
N TYR A 116 -1.66 -7.65 -12.01
CA TYR A 116 -0.43 -7.00 -11.54
C TYR A 116 0.14 -7.73 -10.32
N ASN A 117 1.43 -7.67 -10.10
CA ASN A 117 2.10 -8.32 -8.97
C ASN A 117 3.08 -7.39 -8.25
N LEU A 118 3.44 -7.79 -7.02
CA LEU A 118 4.27 -6.99 -6.13
C LEU A 118 5.67 -6.73 -6.70
N ASP A 119 6.31 -7.76 -7.27
CA ASP A 119 7.68 -7.66 -7.79
C ASP A 119 7.78 -6.61 -8.91
N GLN A 120 6.89 -6.68 -9.89
CA GLN A 120 6.84 -5.74 -11.00
C GLN A 120 6.49 -4.32 -10.57
N ASN A 121 5.51 -4.17 -9.66
CA ASN A 121 5.12 -2.86 -9.15
C ASN A 121 6.22 -2.20 -8.32
N ILE A 122 6.96 -2.96 -7.51
CA ILE A 122 8.10 -2.41 -6.77
C ILE A 122 9.19 -1.92 -7.74
N LYS A 123 9.50 -2.71 -8.76
CA LYS A 123 10.44 -2.29 -9.80
C LYS A 123 10.02 -0.98 -10.43
N GLU A 124 8.78 -0.91 -10.92
CA GLU A 124 8.22 0.29 -11.54
C GLU A 124 8.28 1.50 -10.61
N MET A 125 7.84 1.36 -9.36
CA MET A 125 7.88 2.44 -8.39
C MET A 125 9.30 2.95 -8.12
N ILE A 126 10.29 2.06 -7.98
CA ILE A 126 11.71 2.45 -7.80
C ILE A 126 12.20 3.25 -9.02
N GLU A 127 11.89 2.80 -10.23
CA GLU A 127 12.26 3.48 -11.47
C GLU A 127 11.59 4.86 -11.58
N LYS A 128 10.29 4.95 -11.29
CA LYS A 128 9.53 6.20 -11.32
C LYS A 128 10.03 7.23 -10.30
N TRP A 129 10.31 6.80 -9.06
CA TRP A 129 10.92 7.65 -8.04
C TRP A 129 12.31 8.11 -8.46
N SER A 130 13.14 7.23 -9.04
CA SER A 130 14.50 7.55 -9.48
C SER A 130 14.52 8.59 -10.60
N LYS A 131 13.51 8.59 -11.47
CA LYS A 131 13.34 9.54 -12.58
C LYS A 131 12.58 10.80 -12.16
N GLN A 132 12.20 10.93 -10.90
CA GLN A 132 11.35 12.03 -10.39
C GLN A 132 10.00 12.14 -11.10
N GLU A 133 9.50 11.06 -11.67
CA GLU A 133 8.18 11.01 -12.31
C GLU A 133 7.04 11.00 -11.28
N ILE A 134 7.33 10.65 -10.02
CA ILE A 134 6.42 10.80 -8.89
C ILE A 134 6.77 12.11 -8.20
N THR A 135 6.01 13.16 -8.47
CA THR A 135 6.30 14.51 -7.98
C THR A 135 5.48 14.90 -6.75
N LYS A 136 4.41 14.18 -6.49
CA LYS A 136 3.50 14.46 -5.37
C LYS A 136 3.36 13.22 -4.50
N ASP A 137 3.51 13.40 -3.21
CA ASP A 137 3.10 12.44 -2.21
C ASP A 137 1.98 13.04 -1.36
N LEU A 138 1.32 12.20 -0.58
CA LEU A 138 0.24 12.65 0.29
C LEU A 138 0.72 13.28 1.61
N GLU A 139 1.97 13.71 1.69
CA GLU A 139 2.46 14.36 2.91
C GLU A 139 1.66 15.60 3.27
N HIS A 140 1.30 16.40 2.25
CA HIS A 140 0.41 17.56 2.45
C HIS A 140 -0.99 17.18 2.91
N VAL A 141 -1.53 16.04 2.47
CA VAL A 141 -2.82 15.52 2.94
C VAL A 141 -2.71 15.04 4.38
N ARG A 142 -1.62 14.35 4.75
CA ARG A 142 -1.35 13.98 6.14
C ARG A 142 -1.27 15.21 7.05
N ASN A 143 -0.56 16.23 6.60
CA ASN A 143 -0.46 17.49 7.34
C ASN A 143 -1.82 18.19 7.44
N GLY A 144 -2.62 18.17 6.38
CA GLY A 144 -4.00 18.64 6.37
C GLY A 144 -4.87 17.89 7.38
N ILE A 145 -4.85 16.55 7.36
CA ILE A 145 -5.59 15.74 8.34
C ILE A 145 -5.15 16.03 9.77
N ASN A 146 -3.87 16.31 10.00
CA ASN A 146 -3.37 16.68 11.33
C ASN A 146 -3.91 18.03 11.82
N ILE A 147 -4.25 18.97 10.92
CA ILE A 147 -4.89 20.25 11.26
C ILE A 147 -6.30 20.02 11.82
N PHE A 148 -6.99 18.99 11.34
CA PHE A 148 -8.36 18.64 11.79
C PHE A 148 -8.41 17.81 13.07
N LYS A 149 -7.27 17.43 13.64
CA LYS A 149 -7.24 16.80 14.96
C LYS A 149 -7.40 17.85 16.05
N ASP A 150 -8.34 17.64 16.93
CA ASP A 150 -8.43 18.45 18.14
C ASP A 150 -7.21 18.23 19.05
N LYS A 151 -7.11 19.02 20.11
CA LYS A 151 -6.01 18.91 21.08
C LYS A 151 -5.90 17.57 21.78
N ARG A 152 -6.93 16.72 21.66
CA ARG A 152 -6.98 15.33 22.20
C ARG A 152 -6.64 14.28 21.14
N GLY A 153 -6.35 14.70 19.90
CA GLY A 153 -6.04 13.82 18.79
C GLY A 153 -7.27 13.24 18.09
N THR A 154 -8.47 13.70 18.41
CA THR A 154 -9.72 13.28 17.77
C THR A 154 -9.95 14.11 16.50
N ILE A 155 -10.38 13.47 15.43
CA ILE A 155 -10.76 14.15 14.20
C ILE A 155 -12.20 14.65 14.36
N SER A 156 -12.42 15.98 14.24
CA SER A 156 -13.74 16.57 14.27
C SER A 156 -14.40 16.46 12.88
N ASN A 157 -15.58 15.87 12.80
CA ASN A 157 -16.35 15.78 11.55
C ASN A 157 -16.80 17.13 11.01
N HIS A 158 -16.81 18.18 11.83
CA HIS A 158 -17.18 19.54 11.40
C HIS A 158 -16.08 20.28 10.65
N GLU A 159 -14.87 19.75 10.67
CA GLU A 159 -13.68 20.39 10.08
C GLU A 159 -13.23 19.70 8.78
N LEU A 160 -13.94 18.65 8.36
CA LEU A 160 -13.64 17.96 7.12
C LEU A 160 -14.28 18.71 5.94
N PRO A 161 -13.54 18.98 4.86
CA PRO A 161 -14.11 19.52 3.63
C PRO A 161 -15.26 18.61 3.15
N GLU A 162 -16.34 19.20 2.61
CA GLU A 162 -17.50 18.44 2.10
C GLU A 162 -17.12 17.34 1.11
N SER A 163 -16.01 17.49 0.38
CA SER A 163 -15.47 16.49 -0.54
C SER A 163 -14.95 15.21 0.14
N ILE A 164 -14.81 15.18 1.47
CA ILE A 164 -14.34 14.00 2.22
C ILE A 164 -15.51 13.27 2.92
N ASN A 165 -16.70 13.84 2.90
CA ASN A 165 -17.91 13.22 3.46
C ASN A 165 -18.57 12.17 2.53
N LEU A 166 -17.87 11.71 1.49
CA LEU A 166 -18.37 10.75 0.50
C LEU A 166 -17.59 9.43 0.54
N ILE A 167 -17.41 8.87 1.73
CA ILE A 167 -17.08 7.43 1.84
C ILE A 167 -17.73 6.87 3.10
#